data_0951d3ea21b3cfe43c455f648379ece9
#
_entry.id   0951d3ea21b3cfe43c455f648379ece9
#
_cell.length_a   1.000
_cell.length_b   1.000
_cell.length_c   1.000
_cell.angle_alpha   90.00
_cell.angle_beta   90.00
_cell.angle_gamma   90.00
#
_symmetry.space_group_name_H-M   'P 1'
#
loop_
_entity.id
_entity.type
_entity.pdbx_description
1 polymer ?
#
loop_
_entity_poly.entity_id
_entity_poly.type
_entity_poly.pdbx_seq_one_letter_code
_entity_poly.pdbx_strand_id
1 'polypeptide(L)'
;MPQRAGIDPVAFTLPNDPGAALDIAGSAHPNQPVRTVADFLVARFYPHNPRIITDRLERGEIRTDNGRILTGDSPYVPGLTIWYYRELPEEPQLPDDLPVLYEDEYVLAVDKPHFLPTTPRGAFVAQTALTKLRVREGNPLLVPVHRLDRATAGVLLFAKTVPARGLFQTMFARREVFKEYLAVARPIPDPQARAAALSGELTVRTRIEKIRGELQVRQWDQPSCERELLNPNATTGVRILTVFDAPGPHHTANTPQHTGAIAHPAPGCPVTGGQLALYRLRPHTGKTHQLRAHLHLLGAPIAGDVLYPKVLPPADAPELPLQLVAHRLEFEHPVTGERVRLRSMRKLALLPS
;
A
#
# COMPACT_ATOMS: atom_id res chain seq x y z
N MET A 1 2.31 14.70 -21.16
CA MET A 1 2.98 13.48 -21.68
C MET A 1 2.05 12.28 -21.49
N PRO A 2 1.91 11.35 -22.46
CA PRO A 2 1.09 10.15 -22.30
C PRO A 2 1.69 9.18 -21.27
N GLN A 3 0.90 8.22 -20.80
CA GLN A 3 1.45 7.11 -20.01
C GLN A 3 2.37 6.21 -20.84
N ARG A 4 3.35 5.59 -20.20
CA ARG A 4 4.19 4.54 -20.78
C ARG A 4 4.01 3.26 -19.98
N ALA A 5 3.54 2.19 -20.63
CA ALA A 5 3.27 0.91 -19.98
C ALA A 5 2.46 1.05 -18.66
N GLY A 6 1.38 1.86 -18.68
CA GLY A 6 0.51 2.10 -17.53
C GLY A 6 1.07 3.03 -16.45
N ILE A 7 2.27 3.62 -16.66
CA ILE A 7 2.95 4.47 -15.70
C ILE A 7 2.79 5.94 -16.10
N ASP A 8 2.32 6.74 -15.15
CA ASP A 8 2.18 8.18 -15.33
C ASP A 8 3.55 8.87 -15.37
N PRO A 9 3.72 9.92 -16.23
CA PRO A 9 4.84 10.82 -16.10
C PRO A 9 4.76 11.56 -14.75
N VAL A 10 5.91 11.99 -14.26
CA VAL A 10 6.04 12.78 -13.04
C VAL A 10 6.11 14.24 -13.39
N ALA A 11 5.27 15.07 -12.80
CA ALA A 11 5.39 16.52 -12.84
C ALA A 11 6.29 17.01 -11.71
N PHE A 12 7.17 17.94 -12.02
CA PHE A 12 7.99 18.64 -11.04
C PHE A 12 8.02 20.13 -11.38
N THR A 13 7.58 20.96 -10.45
CA THR A 13 7.64 22.41 -10.61
C THR A 13 8.95 22.93 -10.06
N LEU A 14 9.71 23.64 -10.88
CA LEU A 14 10.98 24.25 -10.50
C LEU A 14 10.75 25.31 -9.42
N PRO A 15 11.48 25.26 -8.30
CA PRO A 15 11.33 26.22 -7.21
C PRO A 15 11.58 27.68 -7.66
N ASN A 16 10.93 28.62 -7.00
CA ASN A 16 11.20 30.04 -7.24
C ASN A 16 12.62 30.45 -6.76
N ASP A 17 13.10 29.82 -5.71
CA ASP A 17 14.46 29.95 -5.19
C ASP A 17 15.18 28.60 -5.29
N PRO A 18 16.02 28.41 -6.31
CA PRO A 18 16.76 27.16 -6.47
C PRO A 18 17.80 26.95 -5.36
N GLY A 19 18.41 28.02 -4.83
CA GLY A 19 19.43 27.92 -3.76
C GLY A 19 18.82 27.36 -2.47
N ALA A 20 17.75 27.97 -1.97
CA ALA A 20 17.05 27.48 -0.77
C ALA A 20 16.53 26.04 -0.93
N ALA A 21 16.11 25.64 -2.14
CA ALA A 21 15.66 24.29 -2.42
C ALA A 21 16.81 23.26 -2.41
N LEU A 22 18.02 23.65 -2.78
CA LEU A 22 19.23 22.82 -2.73
C LEU A 22 19.77 22.69 -1.30
N ASP A 23 19.70 23.76 -0.50
CA ASP A 23 20.12 23.76 0.91
C ASP A 23 19.30 22.78 1.74
N ILE A 24 17.97 22.80 1.56
CA ILE A 24 17.04 21.86 2.25
C ILE A 24 17.36 20.40 1.88
N ALA A 25 17.89 20.17 0.68
CA ALA A 25 18.20 18.83 0.19
C ALA A 25 19.54 18.27 0.68
N GLY A 26 20.37 19.09 1.35
CA GLY A 26 21.71 18.69 1.74
C GLY A 26 22.62 18.50 0.51
N SER A 27 22.49 19.37 -0.50
CA SER A 27 23.28 19.28 -1.73
C SER A 27 24.77 19.40 -1.44
N ALA A 28 25.59 18.59 -2.10
CA ALA A 28 27.07 18.63 -1.97
C ALA A 28 27.69 19.93 -2.51
N HIS A 29 26.95 20.76 -3.25
CA HIS A 29 27.44 21.98 -3.88
C HIS A 29 26.44 23.14 -3.76
N PRO A 30 26.17 23.67 -2.56
CA PRO A 30 25.15 24.68 -2.34
C PRO A 30 25.47 26.05 -3.01
N ASN A 31 26.70 26.29 -3.41
CA ASN A 31 27.16 27.58 -3.95
C ASN A 31 27.36 27.63 -5.49
N GLN A 32 26.98 26.58 -6.23
CA GLN A 32 27.05 26.66 -7.69
C GLN A 32 25.84 27.45 -8.23
N PRO A 33 26.04 28.43 -9.11
CA PRO A 33 24.94 29.17 -9.70
C PRO A 33 24.12 28.25 -10.61
N VAL A 34 22.84 28.13 -10.31
CA VAL A 34 21.88 27.38 -11.14
C VAL A 34 21.49 28.27 -12.33
N ARG A 35 22.01 27.96 -13.50
CA ARG A 35 21.73 28.69 -14.76
C ARG A 35 20.77 27.94 -15.66
N THR A 36 20.85 26.62 -15.65
CA THR A 36 20.08 25.75 -16.52
C THR A 36 19.16 24.79 -15.68
N VAL A 37 18.17 24.23 -16.36
CA VAL A 37 17.38 23.14 -15.77
C VAL A 37 18.26 21.94 -15.42
N ALA A 38 19.26 21.65 -16.25
CA ALA A 38 20.21 20.58 -15.99
C ALA A 38 20.98 20.80 -14.68
N ASP A 39 21.54 22.01 -14.48
CA ASP A 39 22.28 22.35 -13.24
C ASP A 39 21.44 22.03 -12.00
N PHE A 40 20.18 22.48 -11.99
CA PHE A 40 19.28 22.26 -10.86
C PHE A 40 18.97 20.78 -10.64
N LEU A 41 18.60 20.05 -11.71
CA LEU A 41 18.22 18.64 -11.59
C LEU A 41 19.38 17.76 -11.15
N VAL A 42 20.60 18.04 -11.65
CA VAL A 42 21.82 17.36 -11.22
C VAL A 42 22.07 17.63 -9.73
N ALA A 43 22.15 18.90 -9.34
CA ALA A 43 22.44 19.28 -7.96
C ALA A 43 21.40 18.73 -6.97
N ARG A 44 20.12 18.67 -7.36
CA ARG A 44 19.01 18.28 -6.49
C ARG A 44 18.82 16.77 -6.36
N PHE A 45 19.02 16.02 -7.44
CA PHE A 45 18.64 14.62 -7.50
C PHE A 45 19.80 13.65 -7.75
N TYR A 46 20.84 14.09 -8.44
CA TYR A 46 21.94 13.23 -8.89
C TYR A 46 23.31 13.88 -8.75
N PRO A 47 23.67 14.46 -7.58
CA PRO A 47 24.92 15.20 -7.41
C PRO A 47 26.16 14.35 -7.66
N HIS A 48 26.06 13.01 -7.47
CA HIS A 48 27.17 12.08 -7.66
C HIS A 48 27.19 11.41 -9.04
N ASN A 49 26.14 11.60 -9.86
CA ASN A 49 26.07 11.04 -11.21
C ASN A 49 25.32 11.97 -12.18
N PRO A 50 25.95 13.05 -12.63
CA PRO A 50 25.34 14.03 -13.55
C PRO A 50 24.85 13.43 -14.87
N ARG A 51 25.50 12.37 -15.33
CA ARG A 51 25.18 11.72 -16.62
C ARG A 51 23.74 11.25 -16.71
N ILE A 52 23.15 10.86 -15.60
CA ILE A 52 21.73 10.44 -15.58
C ILE A 52 20.81 11.55 -16.12
N ILE A 53 21.08 12.80 -15.77
CA ILE A 53 20.27 13.94 -16.24
C ILE A 53 20.65 14.34 -17.65
N THR A 54 21.94 14.41 -17.98
CA THR A 54 22.40 14.80 -19.34
C THR A 54 21.88 13.82 -20.39
N ASP A 55 22.03 12.51 -20.17
CA ASP A 55 21.54 11.47 -21.09
C ASP A 55 20.02 11.56 -21.30
N ARG A 56 19.26 11.92 -20.26
CA ARG A 56 17.80 12.08 -20.36
C ARG A 56 17.39 13.31 -21.14
N LEU A 57 18.11 14.41 -20.98
CA LEU A 57 17.91 15.62 -21.76
C LEU A 57 18.24 15.39 -23.23
N GLU A 58 19.36 14.69 -23.54
CA GLU A 58 19.74 14.30 -24.89
C GLU A 58 18.70 13.39 -25.56
N ARG A 59 18.12 12.44 -24.82
CA ARG A 59 17.03 11.58 -25.31
C ARG A 59 15.67 12.28 -25.41
N GLY A 60 15.57 13.57 -25.01
CA GLY A 60 14.32 14.34 -25.05
C GLY A 60 13.24 13.82 -24.07
N GLU A 61 13.66 13.21 -22.97
CA GLU A 61 12.76 12.62 -21.98
C GLU A 61 12.18 13.62 -21.00
N ILE A 62 12.75 14.84 -20.91
CA ILE A 62 12.29 15.90 -20.03
C ILE A 62 11.60 16.98 -20.87
N ARG A 63 10.34 17.27 -20.53
CA ARG A 63 9.50 18.19 -21.32
C ARG A 63 8.74 19.17 -20.41
N THR A 64 8.33 20.28 -20.96
CA THR A 64 7.43 21.25 -20.33
C THR A 64 5.96 20.85 -20.50
N ASP A 65 5.04 21.54 -19.84
CA ASP A 65 3.58 21.31 -19.95
C ASP A 65 3.09 21.33 -21.39
N ASN A 66 3.59 22.23 -22.22
CA ASN A 66 3.22 22.34 -23.62
C ASN A 66 3.95 21.34 -24.54
N GLY A 67 4.70 20.39 -23.96
CA GLY A 67 5.38 19.32 -24.70
C GLY A 67 6.75 19.71 -25.28
N ARG A 68 7.24 20.94 -25.08
CA ARG A 68 8.56 21.36 -25.52
C ARG A 68 9.65 20.51 -24.83
N ILE A 69 10.55 19.94 -25.61
CA ILE A 69 11.72 19.20 -25.15
C ILE A 69 12.71 20.17 -24.51
N LEU A 70 13.21 19.82 -23.32
CA LEU A 70 14.30 20.53 -22.67
C LEU A 70 15.64 19.87 -23.02
N THR A 71 16.64 20.68 -23.19
CA THR A 71 18.04 20.30 -23.48
C THR A 71 18.94 20.69 -22.30
N GLY A 72 20.23 20.32 -22.36
CA GLY A 72 21.21 20.70 -21.34
C GLY A 72 21.34 22.21 -21.15
N ASP A 73 21.17 22.97 -22.25
CA ASP A 73 21.29 24.43 -22.27
C ASP A 73 19.96 25.15 -21.96
N SER A 74 18.87 24.41 -21.71
CA SER A 74 17.60 25.05 -21.40
C SER A 74 17.71 25.89 -20.13
N PRO A 75 17.36 27.21 -20.19
CA PRO A 75 17.54 28.10 -19.05
C PRO A 75 16.64 27.69 -17.90
N TYR A 76 17.11 27.90 -16.67
CA TYR A 76 16.28 27.73 -15.48
C TYR A 76 15.20 28.81 -15.44
N VAL A 77 13.94 28.39 -15.36
CA VAL A 77 12.80 29.29 -15.26
C VAL A 77 12.04 28.95 -13.96
N PRO A 78 12.06 29.83 -12.96
CA PRO A 78 11.28 29.65 -11.74
C PRO A 78 9.81 29.37 -12.03
N GLY A 79 9.20 28.44 -11.32
CA GLY A 79 7.79 28.06 -11.48
C GLY A 79 7.48 27.23 -12.73
N LEU A 80 8.47 26.94 -13.61
CA LEU A 80 8.25 26.08 -14.76
C LEU A 80 7.95 24.65 -14.29
N THR A 81 6.85 24.06 -14.76
CA THR A 81 6.57 22.65 -14.56
C THR A 81 7.19 21.83 -15.67
N ILE A 82 7.98 20.86 -15.26
CA ILE A 82 8.62 19.89 -16.14
C ILE A 82 8.05 18.50 -15.92
N TRP A 83 8.05 17.70 -16.97
CA TRP A 83 7.52 16.34 -16.97
C TRP A 83 8.59 15.37 -17.41
N TYR A 84 8.68 14.21 -16.71
CA TYR A 84 9.60 13.14 -17.05
C TYR A 84 9.05 11.79 -16.60
N TYR A 85 9.60 10.71 -17.16
CA TYR A 85 9.32 9.38 -16.62
C TYR A 85 10.42 9.02 -15.62
N ARG A 86 10.07 8.34 -14.55
CA ARG A 86 11.08 7.77 -13.64
C ARG A 86 11.87 6.71 -14.40
N GLU A 87 13.15 6.64 -14.17
CA GLU A 87 13.91 5.43 -14.47
C GLU A 87 13.39 4.32 -13.59
N LEU A 88 13.04 3.21 -14.22
CA LEU A 88 12.59 2.03 -13.50
C LEU A 88 13.81 1.14 -13.32
N PRO A 89 14.28 0.92 -12.08
CA PRO A 89 15.22 -0.15 -11.82
C PRO A 89 14.56 -1.46 -12.27
N GLU A 90 15.34 -2.47 -12.53
CA GLU A 90 14.83 -3.80 -12.79
C GLU A 90 14.05 -4.27 -11.56
N GLU A 91 12.74 -4.40 -11.71
CA GLU A 91 11.87 -4.84 -10.64
C GLU A 91 11.70 -6.35 -10.69
N PRO A 92 11.79 -7.06 -9.57
CA PRO A 92 11.46 -8.48 -9.54
C PRO A 92 10.00 -8.68 -9.97
N GLN A 93 9.76 -9.76 -10.71
CA GLN A 93 8.38 -10.11 -11.10
C GLN A 93 7.55 -10.40 -9.86
N LEU A 94 6.42 -9.72 -9.74
CA LEU A 94 5.45 -9.94 -8.67
C LEU A 94 4.22 -10.66 -9.21
N PRO A 95 3.44 -11.33 -8.33
CA PRO A 95 2.21 -11.99 -8.72
C PRO A 95 1.30 -11.05 -9.54
N ASP A 96 0.76 -11.54 -10.65
CA ASP A 96 -0.11 -10.80 -11.57
C ASP A 96 -1.51 -11.42 -11.69
N ASP A 97 -1.77 -12.47 -10.94
CA ASP A 97 -3.08 -13.09 -10.80
C ASP A 97 -4.05 -12.10 -10.11
N LEU A 98 -4.79 -11.37 -10.92
CA LEU A 98 -5.78 -10.35 -10.53
C LEU A 98 -7.15 -10.72 -11.11
N PRO A 99 -7.82 -11.79 -10.62
CA PRO A 99 -9.15 -12.17 -11.09
C PRO A 99 -10.12 -11.01 -10.92
N VAL A 100 -10.97 -10.82 -11.93
CA VAL A 100 -12.07 -9.84 -11.87
C VAL A 100 -13.19 -10.44 -11.01
N LEU A 101 -13.61 -9.69 -9.99
CA LEU A 101 -14.74 -10.04 -9.12
C LEU A 101 -16.04 -9.36 -9.56
N TYR A 102 -15.92 -8.17 -10.17
CA TYR A 102 -17.04 -7.38 -10.70
C TYR A 102 -16.51 -6.33 -11.66
N GLU A 103 -17.26 -6.05 -12.68
CA GLU A 103 -16.97 -4.99 -13.63
C GLU A 103 -18.25 -4.41 -14.21
N ASP A 104 -18.27 -3.08 -14.35
CA ASP A 104 -19.28 -2.34 -15.12
C ASP A 104 -18.62 -1.17 -15.88
N GLU A 105 -19.43 -0.20 -16.32
CA GLU A 105 -18.96 0.99 -17.01
C GLU A 105 -18.08 1.90 -16.10
N TYR A 106 -18.33 1.90 -14.81
CA TYR A 106 -17.76 2.85 -13.84
C TYR A 106 -16.61 2.29 -13.04
N VAL A 107 -16.66 1.02 -12.69
CA VAL A 107 -15.71 0.38 -11.78
C VAL A 107 -15.25 -0.99 -12.24
N LEU A 108 -14.04 -1.35 -11.78
CA LEU A 108 -13.45 -2.67 -11.87
C LEU A 108 -13.04 -3.12 -10.46
N ALA A 109 -13.54 -4.24 -10.00
CA ALA A 109 -13.13 -4.89 -8.77
C ALA A 109 -12.32 -6.14 -9.06
N VAL A 110 -11.17 -6.27 -8.40
CA VAL A 110 -10.28 -7.42 -8.56
C VAL A 110 -9.93 -8.05 -7.22
N ASP A 111 -9.49 -9.30 -7.26
CA ASP A 111 -8.99 -10.04 -6.11
C ASP A 111 -7.45 -9.99 -6.06
N LYS A 112 -6.92 -8.99 -5.35
CA LYS A 112 -5.48 -8.72 -5.29
C LYS A 112 -4.72 -9.84 -4.55
N PRO A 113 -3.62 -10.38 -5.09
CA PRO A 113 -2.79 -11.33 -4.37
C PRO A 113 -1.97 -10.66 -3.26
N HIS A 114 -1.41 -11.48 -2.37
CA HIS A 114 -0.36 -11.04 -1.44
C HIS A 114 0.86 -10.51 -2.20
N PHE A 115 1.66 -9.68 -1.57
CA PHE A 115 2.93 -9.11 -2.03
C PHE A 115 2.85 -8.15 -3.22
N LEU A 116 1.69 -7.96 -3.84
CA LEU A 116 1.50 -6.99 -4.92
C LEU A 116 1.10 -5.61 -4.35
N PRO A 117 1.88 -4.53 -4.57
CA PRO A 117 1.48 -3.19 -4.19
C PRO A 117 0.24 -2.73 -4.96
N THR A 118 -0.61 -1.91 -4.34
CA THR A 118 -1.78 -1.32 -5.01
C THR A 118 -1.37 -0.28 -6.05
N THR A 119 -0.44 0.62 -5.68
CA THR A 119 0.00 1.77 -6.49
C THR A 119 1.51 1.91 -6.46
N PRO A 120 2.11 2.59 -7.44
CA PRO A 120 3.52 2.91 -7.47
C PRO A 120 4.01 3.56 -6.18
N ARG A 121 4.98 2.93 -5.51
CA ARG A 121 5.62 3.45 -4.31
C ARG A 121 6.97 2.80 -4.05
N GLY A 122 7.99 3.61 -3.71
CA GLY A 122 9.33 3.12 -3.40
C GLY A 122 9.96 2.41 -4.60
N ALA A 123 10.42 1.19 -4.39
CA ALA A 123 11.08 0.38 -5.41
C ALA A 123 10.12 -0.25 -6.44
N PHE A 124 8.80 -0.20 -6.21
CA PHE A 124 7.82 -0.80 -7.12
C PHE A 124 7.03 0.29 -7.83
N VAL A 125 7.15 0.32 -9.15
CA VAL A 125 6.45 1.24 -10.05
C VAL A 125 5.69 0.47 -11.14
N ALA A 126 6.38 -0.40 -11.87
CA ALA A 126 5.80 -1.25 -12.88
C ALA A 126 5.03 -2.42 -12.26
N GLN A 127 5.60 -3.04 -11.23
CA GLN A 127 5.02 -4.20 -10.55
C GLN A 127 3.99 -3.78 -9.48
N THR A 128 2.90 -3.15 -9.93
CA THR A 128 1.77 -2.78 -9.05
C THR A 128 0.44 -3.20 -9.66
N ALA A 129 -0.58 -3.40 -8.83
CA ALA A 129 -1.92 -3.74 -9.32
C ALA A 129 -2.45 -2.69 -10.31
N LEU A 130 -2.26 -1.40 -10.01
CA LEU A 130 -2.66 -0.30 -10.89
C LEU A 130 -1.99 -0.38 -12.25
N THR A 131 -0.66 -0.50 -12.28
CA THR A 131 0.09 -0.50 -13.55
C THR A 131 -0.27 -1.71 -14.41
N LYS A 132 -0.31 -2.91 -13.79
CA LYS A 132 -0.68 -4.16 -14.47
C LYS A 132 -2.11 -4.08 -15.04
N LEU A 133 -3.07 -3.57 -14.27
CA LEU A 133 -4.46 -3.43 -14.73
C LEU A 133 -4.60 -2.38 -15.82
N ARG A 134 -3.93 -1.24 -15.76
CA ARG A 134 -3.96 -0.25 -16.84
C ARG A 134 -3.50 -0.82 -18.19
N VAL A 135 -2.44 -1.64 -18.14
CA VAL A 135 -1.93 -2.33 -19.33
C VAL A 135 -2.93 -3.39 -19.83
N ARG A 136 -3.40 -4.25 -18.91
CA ARG A 136 -4.33 -5.33 -19.22
C ARG A 136 -5.65 -4.84 -19.82
N GLU A 137 -6.24 -3.82 -19.20
CA GLU A 137 -7.54 -3.25 -19.62
C GLU A 137 -7.41 -2.18 -20.72
N GLY A 138 -6.19 -1.80 -21.12
CA GLY A 138 -5.99 -0.70 -22.08
C GLY A 138 -6.55 0.64 -21.59
N ASN A 139 -6.75 0.82 -20.29
CA ASN A 139 -7.38 1.98 -19.68
C ASN A 139 -6.41 2.82 -18.85
N PRO A 140 -5.87 3.92 -19.42
CA PRO A 140 -4.96 4.82 -18.69
C PRO A 140 -5.65 5.62 -17.58
N LEU A 141 -6.99 5.73 -17.60
CA LEU A 141 -7.76 6.49 -16.61
C LEU A 141 -8.04 5.68 -15.34
N LEU A 142 -7.73 4.37 -15.36
CA LEU A 142 -7.97 3.50 -14.21
C LEU A 142 -7.21 4.01 -12.97
N VAL A 143 -7.92 4.16 -11.86
CA VAL A 143 -7.33 4.56 -10.57
C VAL A 143 -7.97 3.79 -9.41
N PRO A 144 -7.22 3.41 -8.38
CA PRO A 144 -7.81 2.77 -7.21
C PRO A 144 -8.63 3.78 -6.41
N VAL A 145 -9.78 3.35 -5.92
CA VAL A 145 -10.64 4.17 -5.05
C VAL A 145 -10.29 4.00 -3.57
N HIS A 146 -9.66 2.89 -3.24
CA HIS A 146 -9.03 2.63 -1.95
C HIS A 146 -7.73 1.83 -2.15
N ARG A 147 -7.03 1.53 -1.07
CA ARG A 147 -5.79 0.77 -1.17
C ARG A 147 -5.72 -0.35 -0.12
N LEU A 148 -5.05 -1.41 -0.50
CA LEU A 148 -4.57 -2.45 0.40
C LEU A 148 -3.05 -2.34 0.55
N ASP A 149 -2.53 -2.74 1.69
CA ASP A 149 -1.09 -2.88 1.88
C ASP A 149 -0.52 -3.93 0.91
N ARG A 150 0.77 -3.84 0.59
CA ARG A 150 1.43 -4.80 -0.28
C ARG A 150 1.22 -6.25 0.19
N ALA A 151 1.32 -6.49 1.49
CA ALA A 151 1.18 -7.82 2.08
C ALA A 151 -0.28 -8.29 2.22
N THR A 152 -1.28 -7.40 2.15
CA THR A 152 -2.70 -7.73 2.30
C THR A 152 -3.28 -8.15 0.95
N ALA A 153 -3.94 -9.30 0.90
CA ALA A 153 -4.69 -9.77 -0.25
C ALA A 153 -6.18 -9.39 -0.17
N GLY A 154 -6.92 -9.61 -1.25
CA GLY A 154 -8.38 -9.51 -1.27
C GLY A 154 -8.96 -8.41 -2.15
N VAL A 155 -10.22 -8.06 -1.92
CA VAL A 155 -11.02 -7.17 -2.77
C VAL A 155 -10.41 -5.79 -2.89
N LEU A 156 -10.12 -5.38 -4.11
CA LEU A 156 -9.58 -4.06 -4.45
C LEU A 156 -10.39 -3.44 -5.59
N LEU A 157 -10.88 -2.21 -5.40
CA LEU A 157 -11.77 -1.52 -6.33
C LEU A 157 -11.06 -0.38 -7.05
N PHE A 158 -11.28 -0.28 -8.36
CA PHE A 158 -10.75 0.77 -9.23
C PHE A 158 -11.89 1.50 -9.94
N ALA A 159 -11.79 2.81 -10.06
CA ALA A 159 -12.64 3.60 -10.94
C ALA A 159 -12.08 3.58 -12.37
N LYS A 160 -12.96 3.40 -13.35
CA LYS A 160 -12.62 3.31 -14.79
C LYS A 160 -12.61 4.66 -15.48
N THR A 161 -13.31 5.65 -14.93
CA THR A 161 -13.49 6.98 -15.55
C THR A 161 -13.21 8.10 -14.55
N VAL A 162 -12.92 9.30 -15.04
CA VAL A 162 -12.68 10.47 -14.21
C VAL A 162 -13.91 10.86 -13.36
N PRO A 163 -15.15 10.89 -13.90
CA PRO A 163 -16.33 11.15 -13.09
C PRO A 163 -16.56 10.09 -11.99
N ALA A 164 -16.42 8.81 -12.31
CA ALA A 164 -16.57 7.72 -11.35
C ALA A 164 -15.58 7.84 -10.19
N ARG A 165 -14.33 8.27 -10.45
CA ARG A 165 -13.31 8.45 -9.42
C ARG A 165 -13.80 9.30 -8.26
N GLY A 166 -14.36 10.49 -8.54
CA GLY A 166 -14.83 11.40 -7.49
C GLY A 166 -15.95 10.79 -6.64
N LEU A 167 -16.92 10.15 -7.28
CA LEU A 167 -18.07 9.53 -6.62
C LEU A 167 -17.63 8.39 -5.68
N PHE A 168 -16.85 7.44 -6.19
CA PHE A 168 -16.41 6.28 -5.40
C PHE A 168 -15.42 6.67 -4.31
N GLN A 169 -14.50 7.60 -4.54
CA GLN A 169 -13.59 8.07 -3.48
C GLN A 169 -14.36 8.81 -2.37
N THR A 170 -15.39 9.57 -2.71
CA THR A 170 -16.27 10.24 -1.75
C THR A 170 -17.03 9.23 -0.89
N MET A 171 -17.59 8.18 -1.49
CA MET A 171 -18.25 7.07 -0.79
C MET A 171 -17.32 6.44 0.26
N PHE A 172 -16.06 6.17 -0.07
CA PHE A 172 -15.07 5.68 0.89
C PHE A 172 -14.72 6.71 1.97
N ALA A 173 -14.58 7.98 1.61
CA ALA A 173 -14.29 9.06 2.56
C ALA A 173 -15.43 9.25 3.57
N ARG A 174 -16.68 9.11 3.13
CA ARG A 174 -17.89 9.17 3.96
C ARG A 174 -18.14 7.90 4.76
N ARG A 175 -17.34 6.86 4.55
CA ARG A 175 -17.49 5.55 5.22
C ARG A 175 -18.81 4.83 4.88
N GLU A 176 -19.35 5.08 3.72
CA GLU A 176 -20.58 4.47 3.19
C GLU A 176 -20.32 3.07 2.61
N VAL A 177 -19.18 2.46 2.98
CA VAL A 177 -18.71 1.16 2.50
C VAL A 177 -18.55 0.20 3.68
N PHE A 178 -19.23 -0.94 3.60
CA PHE A 178 -19.01 -2.04 4.52
C PHE A 178 -17.72 -2.80 4.10
N LYS A 179 -16.80 -2.98 5.05
CA LYS A 179 -15.55 -3.70 4.86
C LYS A 179 -15.41 -4.77 5.91
N GLU A 180 -15.11 -5.99 5.48
CA GLU A 180 -14.83 -7.10 6.38
C GLU A 180 -13.54 -7.78 5.94
N TYR A 181 -12.67 -8.01 6.90
CA TYR A 181 -11.41 -8.71 6.71
C TYR A 181 -11.40 -9.98 7.54
N LEU A 182 -10.70 -10.99 7.03
CA LEU A 182 -10.36 -12.18 7.80
C LEU A 182 -8.86 -12.16 8.10
N ALA A 183 -8.50 -12.56 9.32
CA ALA A 183 -7.12 -12.69 9.74
C ALA A 183 -6.91 -13.94 10.59
N VAL A 184 -5.70 -14.52 10.53
CA VAL A 184 -5.27 -15.56 11.46
C VAL A 184 -4.17 -15.00 12.35
N ALA A 185 -4.34 -15.16 13.66
CA ALA A 185 -3.41 -14.79 14.70
C ALA A 185 -3.52 -15.75 15.88
N ARG A 186 -2.65 -15.60 16.91
CA ARG A 186 -2.88 -16.28 18.18
C ARG A 186 -4.15 -15.74 18.87
N PRO A 187 -4.81 -16.52 19.73
CA PRO A 187 -5.90 -16.00 20.55
C PRO A 187 -5.42 -14.81 21.40
N ILE A 188 -6.29 -13.81 21.58
CA ILE A 188 -6.04 -12.67 22.46
C ILE A 188 -5.65 -13.20 23.85
N PRO A 189 -4.49 -12.82 24.42
CA PRO A 189 -4.02 -13.35 25.70
C PRO A 189 -4.88 -12.87 26.87
N ASP A 190 -5.36 -11.63 26.86
CA ASP A 190 -6.25 -11.10 27.90
C ASP A 190 -7.58 -11.85 27.92
N PRO A 191 -7.99 -12.48 29.04
CA PRO A 191 -9.19 -13.29 29.12
C PRO A 191 -10.50 -12.52 28.89
N GLN A 192 -10.57 -11.27 29.35
CA GLN A 192 -11.77 -10.44 29.24
C GLN A 192 -11.98 -9.97 27.81
N ALA A 193 -10.92 -9.45 27.18
CA ALA A 193 -10.94 -9.05 25.78
C ALA A 193 -11.23 -10.25 24.85
N ARG A 194 -10.64 -11.41 25.15
CA ARG A 194 -10.90 -12.65 24.41
C ARG A 194 -12.35 -13.10 24.55
N ALA A 195 -12.92 -13.10 25.75
CA ALA A 195 -14.32 -13.46 25.99
C ALA A 195 -15.26 -12.49 25.25
N ALA A 196 -14.99 -11.19 25.27
CA ALA A 196 -15.76 -10.19 24.54
C ALA A 196 -15.70 -10.44 23.02
N ALA A 197 -14.52 -10.75 22.47
CA ALA A 197 -14.33 -11.05 21.06
C ALA A 197 -14.98 -12.39 20.62
N LEU A 198 -15.12 -13.35 21.52
CA LEU A 198 -15.78 -14.63 21.27
C LEU A 198 -17.30 -14.51 21.33
N SER A 199 -17.84 -13.81 22.34
CA SER A 199 -19.28 -13.67 22.54
C SER A 199 -19.93 -12.65 21.58
N GLY A 200 -19.17 -11.68 21.09
CA GLY A 200 -19.68 -10.59 20.26
C GLY A 200 -18.61 -9.92 19.41
N GLU A 201 -18.68 -8.61 19.36
CA GLU A 201 -17.69 -7.78 18.67
C GLU A 201 -17.00 -6.84 19.67
N LEU A 202 -15.72 -7.06 19.91
CA LEU A 202 -14.86 -6.18 20.69
C LEU A 202 -14.50 -4.94 19.85
N THR A 203 -14.83 -3.76 20.32
CA THR A 203 -14.48 -2.52 19.63
C THR A 203 -13.13 -1.98 20.12
N VAL A 204 -12.17 -1.88 19.21
CA VAL A 204 -10.86 -1.27 19.45
C VAL A 204 -10.86 0.15 18.88
N ARG A 205 -10.53 1.12 19.73
CA ARG A 205 -10.43 2.54 19.35
C ARG A 205 -9.07 3.08 19.77
N THR A 206 -8.34 3.65 18.81
CA THR A 206 -6.99 4.21 19.07
C THR A 206 -6.76 5.45 18.22
N ARG A 207 -5.70 6.17 18.54
CA ARG A 207 -5.11 7.15 17.65
C ARG A 207 -3.94 6.51 16.91
N ILE A 208 -4.00 6.52 15.59
CA ILE A 208 -2.95 5.97 14.70
C ILE A 208 -2.37 7.11 13.86
N GLU A 209 -1.04 7.22 13.87
CA GLU A 209 -0.30 8.18 13.06
C GLU A 209 0.80 7.49 12.26
N LYS A 210 0.92 7.87 10.98
CA LYS A 210 2.02 7.42 10.12
C LYS A 210 3.09 8.50 10.07
N ILE A 211 4.23 8.21 10.69
CA ILE A 211 5.39 9.11 10.69
C ILE A 211 6.21 8.82 9.42
N ARG A 212 6.68 9.88 8.78
CA ARG A 212 7.55 9.77 7.60
C ARG A 212 8.88 9.13 8.02
N GLY A 213 9.31 8.11 7.26
CA GLY A 213 10.54 7.36 7.54
C GLY A 213 10.34 6.16 8.46
N GLU A 214 9.28 6.07 9.24
CA GLU A 214 8.99 4.90 10.07
C GLU A 214 8.22 3.83 9.26
N LEU A 215 8.59 2.55 9.40
CA LEU A 215 7.87 1.46 8.73
C LEU A 215 6.56 1.13 9.43
N GLN A 216 6.57 1.06 10.75
CA GLN A 216 5.36 0.90 11.57
C GLN A 216 4.58 2.20 11.68
N VAL A 217 3.34 2.12 12.17
CA VAL A 217 2.59 3.29 12.64
C VAL A 217 2.80 3.46 14.13
N ARG A 218 2.73 4.69 14.63
CA ARG A 218 2.60 4.96 16.05
C ARG A 218 1.14 4.81 16.45
N GLN A 219 0.93 4.19 17.57
CA GLN A 219 -0.40 3.91 18.10
C GLN A 219 -0.45 4.21 19.59
N TRP A 220 -1.52 4.85 20.02
CA TRP A 220 -1.80 5.17 21.41
C TRP A 220 -3.18 4.63 21.79
N ASP A 221 -3.23 3.85 22.85
CA ASP A 221 -4.42 3.21 23.41
C ASP A 221 -4.82 3.76 24.78
N GLN A 222 -3.88 4.45 25.46
CA GLN A 222 -4.10 5.03 26.78
C GLN A 222 -3.62 6.49 26.87
N PRO A 223 -4.15 7.27 27.87
CA PRO A 223 -3.79 8.66 28.09
C PRO A 223 -2.38 8.81 28.65
N SER A 224 -1.37 8.70 27.80
CA SER A 224 -0.02 9.15 28.18
C SER A 224 0.14 10.68 28.16
N CYS A 225 -0.78 11.38 27.49
CA CYS A 225 -1.00 12.80 27.69
C CYS A 225 -2.44 13.17 27.29
N GLU A 226 -3.10 13.98 28.09
CA GLU A 226 -4.54 14.33 27.97
C GLU A 226 -4.95 14.92 26.60
N ARG A 227 -3.99 15.43 25.84
CA ARG A 227 -4.23 16.09 24.53
C ARG A 227 -4.38 15.13 23.35
N GLU A 228 -3.74 13.95 23.41
CA GLU A 228 -3.66 13.03 22.26
C GLU A 228 -4.78 11.99 22.22
N LEU A 229 -5.42 11.72 23.33
CA LEU A 229 -6.47 10.70 23.49
C LEU A 229 -7.88 11.20 23.31
N LEU A 230 -8.07 12.49 23.34
CA LEU A 230 -9.41 13.10 23.23
C LEU A 230 -10.11 12.80 21.91
N ASN A 231 -9.40 12.30 20.86
CA ASN A 231 -10.01 11.93 19.59
C ASN A 231 -9.36 10.71 18.94
N PRO A 232 -9.81 9.49 19.21
CA PRO A 232 -9.41 8.31 18.46
C PRO A 232 -9.78 8.50 16.98
N ASN A 233 -8.84 8.23 16.08
CA ASN A 233 -9.03 8.37 14.65
C ASN A 233 -9.13 7.03 13.91
N ALA A 234 -9.00 5.93 14.65
CA ALA A 234 -9.06 4.57 14.15
C ALA A 234 -10.02 3.72 15.02
N THR A 235 -10.96 3.05 14.38
CA THR A 235 -11.95 2.18 15.05
C THR A 235 -12.10 0.88 14.27
N THR A 236 -11.99 -0.26 14.97
CA THR A 236 -12.16 -1.60 14.39
C THR A 236 -13.00 -2.46 15.31
N GLY A 237 -14.03 -3.12 14.75
CA GLY A 237 -14.71 -4.24 15.37
C GLY A 237 -13.89 -5.52 15.20
N VAL A 238 -13.63 -6.23 16.28
CA VAL A 238 -12.84 -7.47 16.32
C VAL A 238 -13.69 -8.60 16.87
N ARG A 239 -13.83 -9.69 16.12
CA ARG A 239 -14.53 -10.89 16.56
C ARG A 239 -13.70 -12.13 16.28
N ILE A 240 -13.63 -13.05 17.24
CA ILE A 240 -13.08 -14.40 17.04
C ILE A 240 -14.20 -15.29 16.52
N LEU A 241 -13.99 -15.89 15.35
CA LEU A 241 -14.94 -16.78 14.71
C LEU A 241 -14.75 -18.22 15.18
N THR A 242 -13.49 -18.65 15.29
CA THR A 242 -13.11 -19.98 15.76
C THR A 242 -11.69 -19.97 16.31
N VAL A 243 -11.41 -20.92 17.19
CA VAL A 243 -10.05 -21.23 17.67
C VAL A 243 -9.73 -22.65 17.23
N PHE A 244 -8.53 -22.88 16.75
CA PHE A 244 -8.08 -24.16 16.23
C PHE A 244 -6.60 -24.39 16.51
N ASP A 245 -6.14 -25.61 16.44
CA ASP A 245 -4.74 -25.94 16.65
C ASP A 245 -3.91 -25.53 15.41
N ALA A 246 -2.74 -24.94 15.66
CA ALA A 246 -1.84 -24.58 14.57
C ALA A 246 -1.44 -25.84 13.77
N PRO A 247 -1.38 -25.78 12.44
CA PRO A 247 -0.92 -26.91 11.62
C PRO A 247 0.49 -27.30 12.06
N GLY A 248 0.74 -28.63 12.12
CA GLY A 248 2.04 -29.19 12.44
C GLY A 248 3.12 -28.75 11.43
N PRO A 249 4.40 -28.94 11.75
CA PRO A 249 5.52 -28.46 10.93
C PRO A 249 5.57 -28.99 9.50
N HIS A 250 4.72 -29.92 9.12
CA HIS A 250 4.67 -30.56 7.80
C HIS A 250 3.59 -30.00 6.85
N HIS A 251 2.82 -28.99 7.25
CA HIS A 251 1.70 -28.46 6.45
C HIS A 251 2.04 -27.26 5.53
N THR A 252 3.30 -26.95 5.32
CA THR A 252 3.72 -25.87 4.39
C THR A 252 3.72 -26.28 2.90
N ALA A 253 3.17 -27.45 2.56
CA ALA A 253 3.39 -28.12 1.26
C ALA A 253 2.50 -27.65 0.10
N ASN A 254 1.64 -26.64 0.20
CA ASN A 254 0.79 -26.21 -0.91
C ASN A 254 0.77 -24.69 -1.17
N THR A 255 1.88 -24.01 -0.93
CA THR A 255 2.07 -22.67 -1.49
C THR A 255 2.64 -22.82 -2.91
N PRO A 256 2.09 -22.17 -3.95
CA PRO A 256 2.68 -22.19 -5.28
C PRO A 256 4.14 -21.74 -5.18
N GLN A 257 5.05 -22.59 -5.60
CA GLN A 257 6.48 -22.28 -5.65
C GLN A 257 6.70 -21.13 -6.63
N HIS A 258 6.88 -19.94 -6.13
CA HIS A 258 7.51 -18.88 -6.89
C HIS A 258 9.01 -19.15 -6.88
N THR A 259 9.48 -19.78 -7.96
CA THR A 259 10.89 -20.02 -8.25
C THR A 259 11.66 -18.69 -8.22
N GLY A 260 12.55 -18.53 -7.24
CA GLY A 260 13.55 -17.46 -7.29
C GLY A 260 13.94 -16.77 -6.00
N ALA A 261 13.62 -17.25 -4.80
CA ALA A 261 14.12 -16.64 -3.56
C ALA A 261 14.65 -17.72 -2.61
N ILE A 262 15.86 -17.52 -2.13
CA ILE A 262 16.60 -18.36 -1.21
C ILE A 262 15.85 -18.43 0.12
N ALA A 263 15.54 -19.64 0.56
CA ALA A 263 14.83 -19.95 1.79
C ALA A 263 15.71 -19.70 3.03
N HIS A 264 15.24 -18.82 3.92
CA HIS A 264 15.64 -18.84 5.33
C HIS A 264 14.40 -18.63 6.20
N PRO A 265 14.14 -19.46 7.23
CA PRO A 265 13.02 -19.26 8.14
C PRO A 265 13.26 -18.02 8.97
N ALA A 266 12.40 -17.02 8.76
CA ALA A 266 12.43 -15.79 9.53
C ALA A 266 11.90 -16.00 10.97
N PRO A 267 12.46 -15.33 11.98
CA PRO A 267 11.90 -15.26 13.32
C PRO A 267 10.70 -14.28 13.37
N GLY A 268 9.70 -14.52 12.55
CA GLY A 268 8.37 -13.94 12.66
C GLY A 268 7.53 -14.86 13.52
N CYS A 269 6.50 -14.36 14.22
CA CYS A 269 5.65 -15.08 15.16
C CYS A 269 5.64 -16.60 14.88
N PRO A 270 6.28 -17.44 15.72
CA PRO A 270 6.42 -18.85 15.42
C PRO A 270 5.01 -19.47 15.34
N VAL A 271 4.63 -19.86 14.14
CA VAL A 271 3.30 -20.44 13.87
C VAL A 271 3.30 -21.93 14.23
N THR A 272 4.45 -22.47 14.64
CA THR A 272 4.62 -23.86 15.02
C THR A 272 4.12 -24.12 16.45
N GLY A 273 3.03 -24.89 16.55
CA GLY A 273 2.46 -25.34 17.81
C GLY A 273 1.54 -24.31 18.52
N GLY A 274 0.65 -24.81 19.33
CA GLY A 274 -0.34 -24.04 20.10
C GLY A 274 -1.57 -23.65 19.27
N GLN A 275 -2.42 -22.82 19.86
CA GLN A 275 -3.71 -22.43 19.26
C GLN A 275 -3.57 -21.20 18.37
N LEU A 276 -4.33 -21.20 17.28
CA LEU A 276 -4.60 -20.07 16.42
C LEU A 276 -6.09 -19.72 16.48
N ALA A 277 -6.41 -18.51 16.09
CA ALA A 277 -7.77 -18.03 15.98
C ALA A 277 -8.01 -17.37 14.62
N LEU A 278 -9.17 -17.61 14.05
CA LEU A 278 -9.69 -16.89 12.90
C LEU A 278 -10.45 -15.67 13.39
N TYR A 279 -9.97 -14.51 12.99
CA TYR A 279 -10.58 -13.22 13.32
C TYR A 279 -11.38 -12.69 12.15
N ARG A 280 -12.54 -12.12 12.46
CA ARG A 280 -13.27 -11.21 11.59
C ARG A 280 -13.04 -9.79 12.09
N LEU A 281 -12.56 -8.94 11.20
CA LEU A 281 -12.20 -7.56 11.48
C LEU A 281 -13.04 -6.61 10.63
N ARG A 282 -13.71 -5.66 11.27
CA ARG A 282 -14.55 -4.65 10.61
C ARG A 282 -14.02 -3.25 10.87
N PRO A 283 -13.16 -2.70 9.96
CA PRO A 283 -12.66 -1.34 10.12
C PRO A 283 -13.73 -0.31 9.77
N HIS A 284 -14.11 0.53 10.73
CA HIS A 284 -14.96 1.70 10.49
C HIS A 284 -14.19 2.89 9.91
N THR A 285 -12.88 2.86 10.02
CA THR A 285 -11.92 3.85 9.49
C THR A 285 -10.92 3.15 8.56
N GLY A 286 -10.01 3.88 7.91
CA GLY A 286 -9.06 3.32 6.95
C GLY A 286 -7.64 3.86 7.15
N LYS A 287 -7.09 3.76 8.37
CA LYS A 287 -5.72 4.20 8.64
C LYS A 287 -4.70 3.17 8.17
N THR A 288 -3.52 3.64 7.80
CA THR A 288 -2.40 2.77 7.41
C THR A 288 -2.13 1.73 8.51
N HIS A 289 -1.99 0.46 8.12
CA HIS A 289 -1.75 -0.69 9.00
C HIS A 289 -2.76 -0.87 10.15
N GLN A 290 -3.93 -0.23 10.09
CA GLN A 290 -4.88 -0.18 11.22
C GLN A 290 -5.16 -1.55 11.83
N LEU A 291 -5.53 -2.54 11.02
CA LEU A 291 -5.91 -3.88 11.50
C LEU A 291 -4.72 -4.61 12.12
N ARG A 292 -3.55 -4.46 11.54
CA ARG A 292 -2.29 -5.04 12.00
C ARG A 292 -1.89 -4.45 13.35
N ALA A 293 -1.95 -3.12 13.47
CA ALA A 293 -1.67 -2.40 14.69
C ALA A 293 -2.67 -2.73 15.80
N HIS A 294 -3.98 -2.79 15.49
CA HIS A 294 -5.02 -3.13 16.47
C HIS A 294 -4.89 -4.56 17.00
N LEU A 295 -4.63 -5.56 16.15
CA LEU A 295 -4.40 -6.92 16.62
C LEU A 295 -3.09 -7.04 17.40
N HIS A 296 -2.04 -6.32 17.00
CA HIS A 296 -0.81 -6.25 17.78
C HIS A 296 -1.05 -5.68 19.18
N LEU A 297 -1.82 -4.59 19.30
CA LEU A 297 -2.20 -3.99 20.58
C LEU A 297 -2.93 -4.98 21.50
N LEU A 298 -3.80 -5.80 20.94
CA LEU A 298 -4.51 -6.85 21.69
C LEU A 298 -3.61 -8.05 22.06
N GLY A 299 -2.29 -7.98 21.82
CA GLY A 299 -1.35 -9.07 22.06
C GLY A 299 -1.50 -10.25 21.09
N ALA A 300 -2.22 -10.06 19.98
CA ALA A 300 -2.49 -11.06 18.96
C ALA A 300 -2.01 -10.59 17.58
N PRO A 301 -0.70 -10.33 17.35
CA PRO A 301 -0.20 -9.89 16.05
C PRO A 301 -0.54 -10.92 14.97
N ILE A 302 -0.89 -10.43 13.78
CA ILE A 302 -1.31 -11.27 12.65
C ILE A 302 -0.14 -12.17 12.23
N ALA A 303 -0.42 -13.44 11.99
CA ALA A 303 0.58 -14.40 11.55
C ALA A 303 1.16 -13.99 10.17
N GLY A 304 2.47 -14.15 9.99
CA GLY A 304 3.18 -13.72 8.78
C GLY A 304 3.40 -12.21 8.68
N ASP A 305 3.15 -11.43 9.74
CA ASP A 305 3.40 -10.00 9.71
C ASP A 305 4.89 -9.67 9.92
N VAL A 306 5.51 -9.02 8.91
CA VAL A 306 6.92 -8.61 8.94
C VAL A 306 7.17 -7.27 9.63
N LEU A 307 6.10 -6.56 10.01
CA LEU A 307 6.23 -5.26 10.67
C LEU A 307 5.81 -5.30 12.14
N TYR A 308 4.91 -6.20 12.52
CA TYR A 308 4.38 -6.29 13.88
C TYR A 308 4.55 -7.71 14.46
N PRO A 309 5.01 -7.85 15.69
CA PRO A 309 5.35 -6.80 16.67
C PRO A 309 6.68 -6.09 16.37
N LYS A 310 7.56 -6.69 15.57
CA LYS A 310 8.90 -6.21 15.26
C LYS A 310 9.11 -6.14 13.75
N VAL A 311 9.78 -5.08 13.30
CA VAL A 311 10.21 -4.98 11.90
C VAL A 311 11.27 -6.04 11.61
N LEU A 312 11.00 -6.90 10.64
CA LEU A 312 11.94 -7.90 10.15
C LEU A 312 12.73 -7.36 8.96
N PRO A 313 14.03 -7.70 8.83
CA PRO A 313 14.81 -7.37 7.64
C PRO A 313 14.15 -7.95 6.37
N PRO A 314 14.32 -7.30 5.20
CA PRO A 314 13.78 -7.81 3.94
C PRO A 314 14.26 -9.22 3.57
N ALA A 315 15.50 -9.59 3.96
CA ALA A 315 16.06 -10.92 3.74
C ALA A 315 15.35 -12.01 4.55
N ASP A 316 14.68 -11.63 5.64
CA ASP A 316 13.95 -12.53 6.53
C ASP A 316 12.45 -12.52 6.23
N ALA A 317 12.05 -12.14 5.00
CA ALA A 317 10.64 -12.19 4.60
C ALA A 317 10.11 -13.62 4.75
N PRO A 318 9.07 -13.85 5.56
CA PRO A 318 8.58 -15.19 5.81
C PRO A 318 8.04 -15.81 4.51
N GLU A 319 8.24 -17.11 4.35
CA GLU A 319 7.56 -17.90 3.31
C GLU A 319 6.04 -17.84 3.47
N LEU A 320 5.58 -17.64 4.70
CA LEU A 320 4.18 -17.47 5.03
C LEU A 320 3.72 -16.02 4.71
N PRO A 321 2.77 -15.83 3.79
CA PRO A 321 2.19 -14.51 3.55
C PRO A 321 1.46 -14.00 4.79
N LEU A 322 1.37 -12.67 4.93
CA LEU A 322 0.55 -12.03 5.96
C LEU A 322 -0.86 -12.65 5.95
N GLN A 323 -1.26 -13.27 7.04
CA GLN A 323 -2.55 -13.91 7.17
C GLN A 323 -3.67 -12.89 7.36
N LEU A 324 -3.84 -12.01 6.36
CA LEU A 324 -4.86 -10.94 6.31
C LEU A 324 -5.42 -10.80 4.90
N VAL A 325 -6.74 -10.96 4.77
CA VAL A 325 -7.47 -10.85 3.51
C VAL A 325 -8.61 -9.85 3.66
N ALA A 326 -8.71 -8.88 2.74
CA ALA A 326 -9.90 -8.04 2.55
C ALA A 326 -11.02 -8.90 1.92
N HIS A 327 -11.78 -9.56 2.79
CA HIS A 327 -12.65 -10.66 2.43
C HIS A 327 -13.96 -10.22 1.78
N ARG A 328 -14.57 -9.15 2.29
CA ARG A 328 -15.88 -8.67 1.81
C ARG A 328 -15.92 -7.16 1.74
N LEU A 329 -16.47 -6.65 0.63
CA LEU A 329 -16.72 -5.25 0.39
C LEU A 329 -18.16 -5.10 -0.09
N GLU A 330 -18.96 -4.23 0.57
CA GLU A 330 -20.32 -3.92 0.13
C GLU A 330 -20.54 -2.42 0.12
N PHE A 331 -21.29 -1.96 -0.86
CA PHE A 331 -21.66 -0.56 -1.02
C PHE A 331 -22.92 -0.43 -1.86
N GLU A 332 -23.57 0.71 -1.77
CA GLU A 332 -24.55 1.17 -2.74
C GLU A 332 -23.82 1.86 -3.88
N HIS A 333 -24.05 1.41 -5.10
CA HIS A 333 -23.36 1.94 -6.28
C HIS A 333 -23.76 3.42 -6.50
N PRO A 334 -22.83 4.39 -6.43
CA PRO A 334 -23.15 5.82 -6.36
C PRO A 334 -23.77 6.39 -7.64
N VAL A 335 -23.84 5.61 -8.73
CA VAL A 335 -24.46 6.02 -9.98
C VAL A 335 -25.79 5.27 -10.21
N THR A 336 -25.81 3.94 -10.03
CA THR A 336 -26.99 3.11 -10.31
C THR A 336 -27.90 2.92 -9.12
N GLY A 337 -27.43 3.17 -7.89
CA GLY A 337 -28.18 2.88 -6.65
C GLY A 337 -28.24 1.39 -6.30
N GLU A 338 -27.66 0.51 -7.10
CA GLU A 338 -27.67 -0.92 -6.85
C GLU A 338 -26.76 -1.31 -5.70
N ARG A 339 -27.15 -2.32 -4.92
CA ARG A 339 -26.30 -2.86 -3.86
C ARG A 339 -25.31 -3.87 -4.42
N VAL A 340 -24.03 -3.49 -4.41
CA VAL A 340 -22.92 -4.34 -4.84
C VAL A 340 -22.33 -5.07 -3.63
N ARG A 341 -22.12 -6.38 -3.75
CA ARG A 341 -21.52 -7.23 -2.71
C ARG A 341 -20.39 -8.04 -3.34
N LEU A 342 -19.17 -7.78 -2.90
CA LEU A 342 -17.96 -8.41 -3.42
C LEU A 342 -17.35 -9.31 -2.34
N ARG A 343 -16.83 -10.45 -2.74
CA ARG A 343 -16.15 -11.39 -1.86
C ARG A 343 -14.86 -11.88 -2.52
N SER A 344 -13.78 -11.85 -1.76
CA SER A 344 -12.50 -12.43 -2.16
C SER A 344 -12.57 -13.95 -2.13
N MET A 345 -11.92 -14.57 -3.09
CA MET A 345 -11.71 -16.03 -3.16
C MET A 345 -10.36 -16.45 -2.55
N ARG A 346 -9.55 -15.47 -2.12
CA ARG A 346 -8.25 -15.74 -1.48
C ARG A 346 -8.44 -16.43 -0.15
N LYS A 347 -7.64 -17.48 0.06
CA LYS A 347 -7.65 -18.26 1.30
C LYS A 347 -6.49 -17.86 2.20
N LEU A 348 -6.71 -17.92 3.50
CA LEU A 348 -5.66 -17.82 4.49
C LEU A 348 -4.95 -19.18 4.60
N ALA A 349 -3.63 -19.19 4.45
CA ALA A 349 -2.86 -20.44 4.33
C ALA A 349 -2.87 -21.30 5.61
N LEU A 350 -3.15 -20.68 6.76
CA LEU A 350 -3.15 -21.37 8.06
C LEU A 350 -4.53 -21.91 8.46
N LEU A 351 -5.59 -21.70 7.67
CA LEU A 351 -6.87 -22.28 7.98
C LEU A 351 -6.84 -23.78 7.74
N PRO A 352 -7.44 -24.59 8.64
CA PRO A 352 -7.63 -26.02 8.38
C PRO A 352 -8.49 -26.23 7.12
N SER A 353 -8.20 -27.30 6.41
CA SER A 353 -8.87 -27.71 5.15
C SER A 353 -10.34 -27.97 5.35
#